data_9278fcb32e9b98d763d5e72d055ab8fe
#
_entry.id   9278fcb32e9b98d763d5e72d055ab8fe
#
_cell.length_a   1.000
_cell.length_b   1.000
_cell.length_c   1.000
_cell.angle_alpha   90.00
_cell.angle_beta   90.00
_cell.angle_gamma   90.00
#
_symmetry.space_group_name_H-M   'P 1'
#
loop_
_entity.id
_entity.type
_entity.pdbx_description
1 polymer ?
#
loop_
_entity_poly.entity_id
_entity_poly.type
_entity_poly.pdbx_seq_one_letter_code
_entity_poly.pdbx_strand_id
1 'polypeptide(L)'
;MAGGQASAGDLLHLVRSGRATTRGALQQMTGLSRATVGQRLDRLFRAGWLREGQAGPFDKSASPLGGRPSIRLEFDDAHAVVLAADLDTRHARVALLSLAGEVLAEHTGSLLVEEGPEAVLGELGGWFADLLKQTGTHADRVCGIGLAVPGPVDSDTGRVVQPPIMPGWDRYDIRGRLRRAFAEQAGGASDVPVLVDNDANLMAYGEQRTGYPDCSAFALIKVSTGIGAGVVVDGAVYRGIDGGAGDIGHIRVPEGADALCKCGSYGCLAAVASGRAVAQRLTEAGVPATSGSDVRELLAAGHPEAVRLARDAGRRVGEVLATVVTLLNPGVLMIAGDLAGTPFLTGVRELLYQRALPRSTARLEVVTSRLGERAGLMGAGALVVEHLYAPERVEERLLALGL
;
A
#
# COMPACT_ATOMS: atom_id res chain seq x y z
N MET A 1 -22.70 -17.82 -7.97
CA MET A 1 -21.48 -18.13 -8.71
C MET A 1 -21.89 -18.84 -10.00
N ALA A 2 -21.72 -18.18 -11.15
CA ALA A 2 -21.98 -18.75 -12.46
C ALA A 2 -20.98 -19.88 -12.71
N GLY A 3 -21.43 -21.01 -13.24
CA GLY A 3 -20.73 -22.28 -13.39
C GLY A 3 -19.54 -22.29 -14.37
N GLY A 4 -18.53 -21.46 -14.16
CA GLY A 4 -17.23 -21.57 -14.80
C GLY A 4 -16.35 -22.55 -14.01
N GLN A 5 -15.74 -23.52 -14.69
CA GLN A 5 -14.78 -24.41 -14.04
C GLN A 5 -13.59 -23.59 -13.54
N ALA A 6 -13.19 -23.76 -12.26
CA ALA A 6 -12.06 -23.05 -11.65
C ALA A 6 -10.79 -23.10 -12.51
N SER A 7 -10.20 -21.97 -12.88
CA SER A 7 -9.06 -21.80 -13.77
C SER A 7 -7.71 -22.22 -13.12
N ALA A 8 -6.59 -22.18 -13.84
CA ALA A 8 -5.27 -22.33 -13.24
C ALA A 8 -4.95 -21.16 -12.30
N GLY A 9 -5.45 -19.96 -12.62
CA GLY A 9 -5.36 -18.78 -11.77
C GLY A 9 -6.08 -18.95 -10.43
N ASP A 10 -7.29 -19.55 -10.45
CA ASP A 10 -8.01 -19.87 -9.20
C ASP A 10 -7.23 -20.87 -8.33
N LEU A 11 -6.61 -21.89 -8.93
CA LEU A 11 -5.76 -22.83 -8.19
C LEU A 11 -4.54 -22.12 -7.58
N LEU A 12 -3.88 -21.27 -8.35
CA LEU A 12 -2.76 -20.49 -7.85
C LEU A 12 -3.15 -19.57 -6.69
N HIS A 13 -4.31 -18.89 -6.81
CA HIS A 13 -4.85 -18.06 -5.74
C HIS A 13 -5.12 -18.86 -4.46
N LEU A 14 -5.69 -20.06 -4.57
CA LEU A 14 -5.93 -20.94 -3.42
C LEU A 14 -4.63 -21.39 -2.75
N VAL A 15 -3.58 -21.67 -3.52
CA VAL A 15 -2.25 -22.02 -2.98
C VAL A 15 -1.61 -20.81 -2.30
N ARG A 16 -1.59 -19.65 -2.97
CA ARG A 16 -0.99 -18.41 -2.42
C ARG A 16 -1.67 -17.94 -1.14
N SER A 17 -2.99 -18.04 -1.07
CA SER A 17 -3.76 -17.69 0.13
C SER A 17 -3.68 -18.75 1.25
N GLY A 18 -2.99 -19.87 1.04
CA GLY A 18 -2.89 -20.94 2.01
C GLY A 18 -4.18 -21.74 2.21
N ARG A 19 -5.25 -21.43 1.46
CA ARG A 19 -6.56 -22.08 1.60
C ARG A 19 -6.57 -23.52 1.11
N ALA A 20 -5.75 -23.84 0.11
CA ALA A 20 -5.59 -25.21 -0.40
C ALA A 20 -4.16 -25.42 -0.90
N THR A 21 -3.34 -26.05 -0.10
CA THR A 21 -1.90 -26.26 -0.38
C THR A 21 -1.57 -27.69 -0.81
N THR A 22 -2.57 -28.54 -1.10
CA THR A 22 -2.38 -29.91 -1.60
C THR A 22 -3.29 -30.20 -2.77
N ARG A 23 -2.89 -31.16 -3.64
CA ARG A 23 -3.73 -31.57 -4.78
C ARG A 23 -5.11 -32.04 -4.34
N GLY A 24 -5.20 -32.74 -3.21
CA GLY A 24 -6.47 -33.21 -2.63
C GLY A 24 -7.36 -32.06 -2.15
N ALA A 25 -6.78 -31.08 -1.44
CA ALA A 25 -7.51 -29.90 -0.96
C ALA A 25 -8.04 -29.06 -2.15
N LEU A 26 -7.23 -28.88 -3.20
CA LEU A 26 -7.66 -28.20 -4.44
C LEU A 26 -8.86 -28.91 -5.09
N GLN A 27 -8.83 -30.26 -5.20
CA GLN A 27 -9.95 -31.03 -5.71
C GLN A 27 -11.22 -30.83 -4.89
N GLN A 28 -11.09 -30.90 -3.58
CA GLN A 28 -12.21 -30.74 -2.65
C GLN A 28 -12.83 -29.33 -2.73
N MET A 29 -12.01 -28.29 -2.79
CA MET A 29 -12.50 -26.91 -2.82
C MET A 29 -13.08 -26.50 -4.17
N THR A 30 -12.54 -27.03 -5.27
CA THR A 30 -12.95 -26.61 -6.63
C THR A 30 -13.95 -27.57 -7.29
N GLY A 31 -14.11 -28.77 -6.76
CA GLY A 31 -14.93 -29.83 -7.40
C GLY A 31 -14.32 -30.41 -8.69
N LEU A 32 -13.09 -30.04 -9.04
CA LEU A 32 -12.44 -30.50 -10.27
C LEU A 32 -11.96 -31.94 -10.16
N SER A 33 -11.93 -32.64 -11.32
CA SER A 33 -11.34 -33.98 -11.40
C SER A 33 -9.84 -33.96 -11.12
N ARG A 34 -9.28 -35.10 -10.66
CA ARG A 34 -7.82 -35.24 -10.44
C ARG A 34 -7.00 -34.93 -11.70
N ALA A 35 -7.47 -35.35 -12.88
CA ALA A 35 -6.82 -35.09 -14.14
C ALA A 35 -6.80 -33.59 -14.47
N THR A 36 -7.92 -32.90 -14.28
CA THR A 36 -8.05 -31.45 -14.54
C THR A 36 -7.15 -30.63 -13.60
N VAL A 37 -7.15 -30.96 -12.29
CA VAL A 37 -6.24 -30.28 -11.33
C VAL A 37 -4.78 -30.56 -11.74
N GLY A 38 -4.41 -31.79 -12.10
CA GLY A 38 -3.05 -32.13 -12.58
C GLY A 38 -2.65 -31.27 -13.77
N GLN A 39 -3.48 -31.23 -14.81
CA GLN A 39 -3.19 -30.45 -16.02
C GLN A 39 -2.98 -28.96 -15.75
N ARG A 40 -3.80 -28.35 -14.88
CA ARG A 40 -3.67 -26.93 -14.52
C ARG A 40 -2.45 -26.65 -13.67
N LEU A 41 -2.13 -27.52 -12.72
CA LEU A 41 -0.91 -27.42 -11.93
C LEU A 41 0.34 -27.57 -12.80
N ASP A 42 0.35 -28.47 -13.78
CA ASP A 42 1.48 -28.67 -14.68
C ASP A 42 1.83 -27.40 -15.48
N ARG A 43 0.80 -26.60 -15.86
CA ARG A 43 1.01 -25.27 -16.48
C ARG A 43 1.72 -24.32 -15.52
N LEU A 44 1.27 -24.26 -14.26
CA LEU A 44 1.85 -23.39 -13.22
C LEU A 44 3.29 -23.81 -12.83
N PHE A 45 3.56 -25.12 -12.78
CA PHE A 45 4.92 -25.63 -12.57
C PHE A 45 5.85 -25.30 -13.74
N ARG A 46 5.38 -25.47 -14.99
CA ARG A 46 6.17 -25.10 -16.18
C ARG A 46 6.44 -23.60 -16.26
N ALA A 47 5.52 -22.76 -15.77
CA ALA A 47 5.72 -21.33 -15.63
C ALA A 47 6.70 -20.96 -14.50
N GLY A 48 7.10 -21.91 -13.64
CA GLY A 48 7.93 -21.66 -12.47
C GLY A 48 7.23 -20.95 -11.33
N TRP A 49 5.88 -20.89 -11.34
CA TRP A 49 5.12 -20.17 -10.31
C TRP A 49 4.73 -21.02 -9.11
N LEU A 50 4.83 -22.33 -9.24
CA LEU A 50 4.65 -23.28 -8.17
C LEU A 50 5.87 -24.16 -8.00
N ARG A 51 6.16 -24.55 -6.76
CA ARG A 51 7.12 -25.57 -6.40
C ARG A 51 6.47 -26.60 -5.46
N GLU A 52 7.05 -27.78 -5.39
CA GLU A 52 6.72 -28.78 -4.40
C GLU A 52 7.52 -28.48 -3.12
N GLY A 53 6.79 -28.20 -2.04
CA GLY A 53 7.37 -27.96 -0.72
C GLY A 53 7.67 -29.29 0.02
N GLN A 54 8.47 -29.20 1.07
CA GLN A 54 8.74 -30.33 1.94
C GLN A 54 7.46 -30.71 2.73
N ALA A 55 7.18 -32.00 2.85
CA ALA A 55 6.12 -32.50 3.70
C ALA A 55 6.39 -32.07 5.16
N GLY A 56 5.56 -31.20 5.72
CA GLY A 56 5.69 -30.78 7.12
C GLY A 56 5.43 -31.94 8.06
N PRO A 57 6.13 -32.01 9.24
CA PRO A 57 6.00 -33.11 10.20
C PRO A 57 4.62 -33.19 10.89
N PHE A 58 3.67 -32.27 10.58
CA PHE A 58 2.38 -32.16 11.26
C PHE A 58 1.15 -32.11 10.34
N ASP A 59 1.25 -32.59 9.11
CA ASP A 59 0.05 -32.71 8.27
C ASP A 59 -0.84 -33.87 8.78
N LYS A 60 -1.61 -33.58 9.86
CA LYS A 60 -2.58 -34.51 10.45
C LYS A 60 -3.83 -34.75 9.58
N SER A 61 -3.83 -34.27 8.34
CA SER A 61 -4.81 -34.66 7.33
C SER A 61 -4.48 -36.02 6.68
N ALA A 62 -3.51 -36.73 7.21
CA ALA A 62 -3.30 -38.14 6.87
C ALA A 62 -4.55 -38.93 7.30
N SER A 63 -5.28 -39.40 6.30
CA SER A 63 -6.40 -40.32 6.45
C SER A 63 -6.02 -41.42 7.45
N PRO A 64 -6.93 -41.88 8.34
CA PRO A 64 -6.67 -42.97 9.29
C PRO A 64 -6.26 -44.31 8.64
N LEU A 65 -6.26 -44.39 7.34
CA LEU A 65 -5.97 -45.58 6.49
C LEU A 65 -4.56 -45.61 5.87
N GLY A 66 -3.58 -44.81 6.37
CA GLY A 66 -2.16 -45.01 6.02
C GLY A 66 -1.84 -44.72 4.54
N GLY A 67 -2.00 -43.48 4.06
CA GLY A 67 -1.54 -43.01 2.76
C GLY A 67 -0.18 -42.33 2.83
N ARG A 68 0.59 -42.29 1.72
CA ARG A 68 1.79 -41.48 1.57
C ARG A 68 1.45 -40.02 1.86
N PRO A 69 2.26 -39.28 2.67
CA PRO A 69 2.02 -37.86 2.94
C PRO A 69 1.81 -37.08 1.64
N SER A 70 0.78 -36.23 1.60
CA SER A 70 0.49 -35.43 0.41
C SER A 70 1.59 -34.37 0.25
N ILE A 71 2.14 -34.25 -0.96
CA ILE A 71 3.12 -33.23 -1.29
C ILE A 71 2.45 -31.87 -1.18
N ARG A 72 3.06 -30.95 -0.42
CA ARG A 72 2.62 -29.58 -0.30
C ARG A 72 2.96 -28.78 -1.54
N LEU A 73 2.03 -27.96 -1.98
CA LEU A 73 2.22 -27.00 -3.07
C LEU A 73 2.52 -25.63 -2.46
N GLU A 74 3.53 -24.97 -2.97
CA GLU A 74 3.94 -23.62 -2.53
C GLU A 74 4.07 -22.71 -3.74
N PHE A 75 3.69 -21.44 -3.56
CA PHE A 75 4.02 -20.41 -4.53
C PHE A 75 5.54 -20.19 -4.50
N ASP A 76 6.19 -20.19 -5.66
CA ASP A 76 7.61 -19.89 -5.75
C ASP A 76 7.81 -18.37 -5.77
N ASP A 77 7.98 -17.78 -4.58
CA ASP A 77 8.18 -16.36 -4.38
C ASP A 77 9.57 -15.85 -4.79
N ALA A 78 10.48 -16.78 -5.13
CA ALA A 78 11.83 -16.45 -5.57
C ALA A 78 11.99 -16.41 -7.09
N HIS A 79 10.96 -16.77 -7.88
CA HIS A 79 11.08 -16.83 -9.34
C HIS A 79 11.19 -15.47 -10.02
N ALA A 80 10.73 -14.38 -9.37
CA ALA A 80 10.81 -13.01 -9.86
C ALA A 80 10.97 -12.03 -8.70
N VAL A 81 11.17 -10.76 -9.01
CA VAL A 81 11.27 -9.66 -8.04
C VAL A 81 10.39 -8.50 -8.48
N VAL A 82 10.05 -7.62 -7.52
CA VAL A 82 9.29 -6.39 -7.76
C VAL A 82 10.14 -5.19 -7.35
N LEU A 83 10.12 -4.14 -8.16
CA LEU A 83 10.60 -2.83 -7.75
C LEU A 83 9.44 -2.02 -7.17
N ALA A 84 9.66 -1.41 -6.02
CA ALA A 84 8.69 -0.54 -5.36
C ALA A 84 9.30 0.83 -5.12
N ALA A 85 8.50 1.89 -5.29
CA ALA A 85 8.86 3.24 -4.91
C ALA A 85 7.74 3.90 -4.13
N ASP A 86 8.11 4.72 -3.16
CA ASP A 86 7.21 5.56 -2.36
C ASP A 86 7.73 7.00 -2.41
N LEU A 87 6.98 7.88 -3.08
CA LEU A 87 7.27 9.31 -3.15
C LEU A 87 6.55 10.05 -2.04
N ASP A 88 7.30 10.82 -1.27
CA ASP A 88 6.77 11.91 -0.48
C ASP A 88 7.07 13.24 -1.19
N THR A 89 6.70 14.36 -0.61
CA THR A 89 6.94 15.70 -1.20
C THR A 89 8.41 16.07 -1.31
N ARG A 90 9.26 15.54 -0.42
CA ARG A 90 10.69 15.89 -0.29
C ARG A 90 11.66 14.72 -0.32
N HIS A 91 11.16 13.51 -0.20
CA HIS A 91 11.96 12.29 -0.13
C HIS A 91 11.31 11.21 -0.98
N ALA A 92 12.12 10.31 -1.45
CA ALA A 92 11.63 9.07 -2.03
C ALA A 92 12.35 7.87 -1.40
N ARG A 93 11.64 6.76 -1.36
CA ARG A 93 12.19 5.45 -1.02
C ARG A 93 11.98 4.51 -2.18
N VAL A 94 12.97 3.67 -2.43
CA VAL A 94 12.85 2.58 -3.39
C VAL A 94 13.29 1.28 -2.74
N ALA A 95 12.70 0.18 -3.15
CA ALA A 95 13.10 -1.14 -2.70
C ALA A 95 13.02 -2.17 -3.83
N LEU A 96 13.90 -3.16 -3.77
CA LEU A 96 13.78 -4.42 -4.48
C LEU A 96 13.17 -5.43 -3.52
N LEU A 97 12.04 -6.01 -3.89
CA LEU A 97 11.26 -6.92 -3.07
C LEU A 97 11.16 -8.31 -3.71
N SER A 98 11.18 -9.36 -2.88
CA SER A 98 10.70 -10.68 -3.31
C SER A 98 9.18 -10.65 -3.51
N LEU A 99 8.61 -11.68 -4.17
CA LEU A 99 7.16 -11.79 -4.32
C LEU A 99 6.43 -12.06 -2.99
N ALA A 100 7.14 -12.48 -1.96
CA ALA A 100 6.64 -12.59 -0.58
C ALA A 100 6.64 -11.24 0.16
N GLY A 101 7.24 -10.20 -0.42
CA GLY A 101 7.37 -8.87 0.20
C GLY A 101 8.62 -8.72 1.08
N GLU A 102 9.60 -9.62 1.00
CA GLU A 102 10.87 -9.43 1.70
C GLU A 102 11.69 -8.34 1.02
N VAL A 103 12.25 -7.43 1.80
CA VAL A 103 13.13 -6.35 1.31
C VAL A 103 14.51 -6.92 1.04
N LEU A 104 14.88 -7.05 -0.24
CA LEU A 104 16.20 -7.54 -0.68
C LEU A 104 17.25 -6.44 -0.68
N ALA A 105 16.85 -5.23 -1.07
CA ALA A 105 17.63 -4.00 -0.97
C ALA A 105 16.69 -2.80 -0.93
N GLU A 106 17.13 -1.71 -0.31
CA GLU A 106 16.38 -0.45 -0.27
C GLU A 106 17.33 0.76 -0.33
N HIS A 107 16.81 1.85 -0.85
CA HIS A 107 17.47 3.15 -0.86
C HIS A 107 16.49 4.25 -0.49
N THR A 108 16.97 5.27 0.22
CA THR A 108 16.21 6.47 0.57
C THR A 108 17.05 7.69 0.25
N GLY A 109 16.45 8.66 -0.41
CA GLY A 109 17.15 9.90 -0.77
C GLY A 109 16.22 11.11 -0.78
N SER A 110 16.83 12.29 -0.82
CA SER A 110 16.10 13.53 -1.07
C SER A 110 15.69 13.59 -2.54
N LEU A 111 14.41 13.80 -2.78
CA LEU A 111 13.83 13.91 -4.12
C LEU A 111 12.61 14.82 -4.01
N LEU A 112 12.67 15.97 -4.66
CA LEU A 112 11.63 16.99 -4.56
C LEU A 112 10.59 16.77 -5.66
N VAL A 113 9.38 16.41 -5.29
CA VAL A 113 8.27 16.20 -6.25
C VAL A 113 7.99 17.45 -7.07
N GLU A 114 8.29 18.65 -6.55
CA GLU A 114 8.14 19.93 -7.23
C GLU A 114 9.10 20.15 -8.41
N GLU A 115 10.17 19.35 -8.53
CA GLU A 115 11.08 19.37 -9.69
C GLU A 115 10.41 18.81 -10.97
N GLY A 116 9.23 18.25 -10.82
CA GLY A 116 8.40 17.74 -11.91
C GLY A 116 8.64 16.28 -12.25
N PRO A 117 7.69 15.66 -12.96
CA PRO A 117 7.68 14.21 -13.16
C PRO A 117 8.84 13.69 -14.01
N GLU A 118 9.34 14.49 -14.96
CA GLU A 118 10.42 14.07 -15.87
C GLU A 118 11.72 13.81 -15.11
N ALA A 119 12.13 14.75 -14.25
CA ALA A 119 13.33 14.64 -13.44
C ALA A 119 13.19 13.55 -12.36
N VAL A 120 12.09 13.61 -11.60
CA VAL A 120 11.83 12.69 -10.49
C VAL A 120 11.77 11.23 -10.95
N LEU A 121 11.04 10.92 -12.02
CA LEU A 121 10.93 9.56 -12.55
C LEU A 121 12.21 9.08 -13.21
N GLY A 122 13.00 10.00 -13.76
CA GLY A 122 14.35 9.71 -14.24
C GLY A 122 15.28 9.27 -13.12
N GLU A 123 15.31 10.01 -12.02
CA GLU A 123 16.13 9.69 -10.84
C GLU A 123 15.73 8.35 -10.21
N LEU A 124 14.43 8.07 -10.09
CA LEU A 124 13.94 6.76 -9.63
C LEU A 124 14.45 5.60 -10.50
N GLY A 125 14.52 5.79 -11.82
CA GLY A 125 15.10 4.80 -12.73
C GLY A 125 16.56 4.49 -12.39
N GLY A 126 17.37 5.52 -12.06
CA GLY A 126 18.75 5.38 -11.59
C GLY A 126 18.84 4.60 -10.29
N TRP A 127 18.02 4.93 -9.31
CA TRP A 127 17.99 4.21 -8.04
C TRP A 127 17.60 2.74 -8.20
N PHE A 128 16.68 2.43 -9.10
CA PHE A 128 16.33 1.04 -9.43
C PHE A 128 17.51 0.28 -10.04
N ALA A 129 18.25 0.91 -10.95
CA ALA A 129 19.46 0.32 -11.52
C ALA A 129 20.52 0.02 -10.46
N ASP A 130 20.70 0.95 -9.50
CA ASP A 130 21.64 0.78 -8.39
C ASP A 130 21.24 -0.38 -7.46
N LEU A 131 19.93 -0.52 -7.13
CA LEU A 131 19.45 -1.65 -6.32
C LEU A 131 19.70 -3.00 -7.00
N LEU A 132 19.44 -3.10 -8.30
CA LEU A 132 19.68 -4.31 -9.08
C LEU A 132 21.18 -4.64 -9.10
N LYS A 133 22.04 -3.66 -9.32
CA LYS A 133 23.49 -3.82 -9.30
C LYS A 133 23.99 -4.25 -7.91
N GLN A 134 23.50 -3.63 -6.85
CA GLN A 134 23.85 -3.95 -5.47
C GLN A 134 23.54 -5.41 -5.10
N THR A 135 22.42 -5.93 -5.60
CA THR A 135 21.98 -7.31 -5.31
C THR A 135 22.47 -8.35 -6.33
N GLY A 136 23.10 -7.92 -7.42
CA GLY A 136 23.45 -8.80 -8.55
C GLY A 136 22.23 -9.37 -9.26
N THR A 137 21.05 -8.71 -9.14
CA THR A 137 19.82 -9.16 -9.76
C THR A 137 19.74 -8.66 -11.21
N HIS A 138 19.47 -9.55 -12.15
CA HIS A 138 19.23 -9.17 -13.54
C HIS A 138 17.89 -8.46 -13.70
N ALA A 139 17.83 -7.44 -14.58
CA ALA A 139 16.63 -6.64 -14.80
C ALA A 139 15.45 -7.43 -15.40
N ASP A 140 15.71 -8.52 -16.12
CA ASP A 140 14.72 -9.44 -16.68
C ASP A 140 13.93 -10.21 -15.59
N ARG A 141 14.45 -10.26 -14.37
CA ARG A 141 13.74 -10.84 -13.22
C ARG A 141 12.70 -9.90 -12.62
N VAL A 142 12.72 -8.63 -12.98
CA VAL A 142 11.72 -7.64 -12.52
C VAL A 142 10.39 -7.88 -13.22
N CYS A 143 9.42 -8.40 -12.51
CA CYS A 143 8.10 -8.69 -13.08
C CYS A 143 7.15 -7.50 -13.08
N GLY A 144 7.45 -6.43 -12.33
CA GLY A 144 6.63 -5.22 -12.27
C GLY A 144 7.22 -4.15 -11.36
N ILE A 145 6.71 -2.93 -11.50
CA ILE A 145 7.09 -1.76 -10.73
C ILE A 145 5.84 -1.19 -10.07
N GLY A 146 5.87 -0.98 -8.74
CA GLY A 146 4.83 -0.29 -7.98
C GLY A 146 5.28 1.08 -7.54
N LEU A 147 4.43 2.10 -7.66
CA LEU A 147 4.74 3.47 -7.29
C LEU A 147 3.62 4.07 -6.44
N ALA A 148 3.95 4.52 -5.23
CA ALA A 148 3.11 5.35 -4.39
C ALA A 148 3.40 6.83 -4.66
N VAL A 149 2.37 7.67 -4.79
CA VAL A 149 2.52 9.11 -5.02
C VAL A 149 1.64 9.93 -4.06
N PRO A 150 2.10 11.13 -3.62
CA PRO A 150 1.38 11.95 -2.65
C PRO A 150 0.29 12.81 -3.28
N GLY A 151 -0.56 12.23 -4.13
CA GLY A 151 -1.63 12.94 -4.82
C GLY A 151 -2.78 12.02 -5.23
N PRO A 152 -3.93 12.59 -5.64
CA PRO A 152 -5.05 11.82 -6.14
C PRO A 152 -4.67 11.08 -7.42
N VAL A 153 -4.96 9.79 -7.49
CA VAL A 153 -4.66 8.94 -8.65
C VAL A 153 -5.95 8.35 -9.21
N ASP A 154 -6.17 8.59 -10.49
CA ASP A 154 -7.14 7.83 -11.27
C ASP A 154 -6.65 6.38 -11.40
N SER A 155 -7.36 5.45 -10.79
CA SER A 155 -6.96 4.04 -10.70
C SER A 155 -6.84 3.33 -12.05
N ASP A 156 -7.66 3.73 -13.04
CA ASP A 156 -7.72 3.09 -14.34
C ASP A 156 -6.51 3.51 -15.20
N THR A 157 -6.23 4.80 -15.22
CA THR A 157 -5.14 5.35 -16.02
C THR A 157 -3.80 5.38 -15.28
N GLY A 158 -3.78 5.37 -13.94
CA GLY A 158 -2.60 5.56 -13.10
C GLY A 158 -2.00 6.95 -13.22
N ARG A 159 -2.83 7.93 -13.60
CA ARG A 159 -2.43 9.33 -13.70
C ARG A 159 -2.85 10.10 -12.46
N VAL A 160 -2.02 11.03 -12.07
CA VAL A 160 -2.37 11.98 -11.01
C VAL A 160 -3.36 13.01 -11.57
N VAL A 161 -4.38 13.36 -10.80
CA VAL A 161 -5.45 14.27 -11.22
C VAL A 161 -5.51 15.47 -10.29
N GLN A 162 -5.28 16.66 -10.85
CA GLN A 162 -5.34 17.96 -10.15
C GLN A 162 -4.60 17.96 -8.79
N PRO A 163 -3.34 17.52 -8.72
CA PRO A 163 -2.66 17.42 -7.44
C PRO A 163 -2.27 18.81 -6.92
N PRO A 164 -2.68 19.18 -5.68
CA PRO A 164 -2.43 20.52 -5.15
C PRO A 164 -0.96 20.76 -4.75
N ILE A 165 -0.16 19.73 -4.66
CA ILE A 165 1.23 19.78 -4.16
C ILE A 165 2.27 19.18 -5.13
N MET A 166 1.86 18.82 -6.37
CA MET A 166 2.71 18.19 -7.37
C MET A 166 2.67 18.97 -8.71
N PRO A 167 3.37 20.10 -8.83
CA PRO A 167 3.33 20.90 -10.06
C PRO A 167 3.88 20.12 -11.26
N GLY A 168 3.16 20.15 -12.37
CA GLY A 168 3.54 19.46 -13.63
C GLY A 168 3.12 17.99 -13.71
N TRP A 169 2.55 17.41 -12.64
CA TRP A 169 2.13 16.00 -12.62
C TRP A 169 0.70 15.76 -13.12
N ASP A 170 -0.11 16.82 -13.26
CA ASP A 170 -1.50 16.66 -13.69
C ASP A 170 -1.59 15.92 -15.02
N ARG A 171 -2.24 14.76 -15.02
CA ARG A 171 -2.44 13.88 -16.19
C ARG A 171 -1.16 13.43 -16.91
N TYR A 172 0.02 13.59 -16.27
CA TYR A 172 1.28 13.15 -16.86
C TYR A 172 1.32 11.61 -17.01
N ASP A 173 2.02 11.12 -18.05
CA ASP A 173 2.18 9.69 -18.31
C ASP A 173 3.29 9.07 -17.41
N ILE A 174 2.98 8.92 -16.13
CA ILE A 174 3.89 8.37 -15.11
C ILE A 174 4.35 6.97 -15.50
N ARG A 175 3.40 6.10 -15.90
CA ARG A 175 3.67 4.70 -16.25
C ARG A 175 4.67 4.58 -17.41
N GLY A 176 4.43 5.32 -18.48
CA GLY A 176 5.29 5.32 -19.65
C GLY A 176 6.68 5.90 -19.36
N ARG A 177 6.76 6.99 -18.58
CA ARG A 177 8.05 7.61 -18.25
C ARG A 177 8.90 6.74 -17.34
N LEU A 178 8.33 6.18 -16.29
CA LEU A 178 9.07 5.33 -15.36
C LEU A 178 9.55 4.03 -16.04
N ARG A 179 8.72 3.46 -16.90
CA ARG A 179 9.09 2.30 -17.72
C ARG A 179 10.28 2.61 -18.63
N ARG A 180 10.27 3.76 -19.31
CA ARG A 180 11.40 4.21 -20.15
C ARG A 180 12.65 4.41 -19.31
N ALA A 181 12.57 5.08 -18.16
CA ALA A 181 13.70 5.28 -17.26
C ALA A 181 14.31 3.97 -16.80
N PHE A 182 13.48 2.99 -16.45
CA PHE A 182 13.93 1.65 -16.07
C PHE A 182 14.63 0.92 -17.24
N ALA A 183 14.05 0.97 -18.43
CA ALA A 183 14.64 0.33 -19.61
C ALA A 183 15.99 0.97 -19.99
N GLU A 184 16.07 2.29 -19.98
CA GLU A 184 17.28 3.04 -20.35
C GLU A 184 18.43 2.86 -19.37
N GLN A 185 18.15 2.82 -18.06
CA GLN A 185 19.18 2.85 -17.01
C GLN A 185 19.52 1.49 -16.43
N ALA A 186 18.54 0.59 -16.37
CA ALA A 186 18.71 -0.74 -15.82
C ALA A 186 18.74 -1.86 -16.88
N GLY A 187 18.49 -1.55 -18.15
CA GLY A 187 18.36 -2.55 -19.20
C GLY A 187 17.12 -3.43 -19.05
N GLY A 188 16.08 -2.93 -18.36
CA GLY A 188 14.85 -3.67 -18.12
C GLY A 188 13.97 -3.80 -19.35
N ALA A 189 12.95 -4.67 -19.24
CA ALA A 189 11.98 -4.84 -20.31
C ALA A 189 11.17 -3.56 -20.56
N SER A 190 11.00 -3.18 -21.81
CA SER A 190 10.28 -1.98 -22.21
C SER A 190 8.76 -2.08 -22.01
N ASP A 191 8.24 -3.27 -21.68
CA ASP A 191 6.83 -3.58 -21.45
C ASP A 191 6.52 -3.96 -20.00
N VAL A 192 7.50 -3.82 -19.07
CA VAL A 192 7.29 -4.12 -17.65
C VAL A 192 6.06 -3.37 -17.11
N PRO A 193 5.13 -4.03 -16.42
CA PRO A 193 3.97 -3.39 -15.83
C PRO A 193 4.36 -2.36 -14.76
N VAL A 194 3.82 -1.16 -14.87
CA VAL A 194 3.98 -0.10 -13.85
C VAL A 194 2.61 0.22 -13.28
N LEU A 195 2.46 0.06 -11.97
CA LEU A 195 1.24 0.36 -11.23
C LEU A 195 1.46 1.57 -10.33
N VAL A 196 0.52 2.48 -10.36
CA VAL A 196 0.58 3.74 -9.61
C VAL A 196 -0.69 3.88 -8.77
N ASP A 197 -0.52 4.26 -7.51
CA ASP A 197 -1.63 4.56 -6.62
C ASP A 197 -1.25 5.67 -5.62
N ASN A 198 -2.26 6.19 -4.92
CA ASN A 198 -2.06 7.15 -3.85
C ASN A 198 -1.28 6.53 -2.68
N ASP A 199 -0.42 7.30 -2.05
CA ASP A 199 0.46 6.87 -0.96
C ASP A 199 -0.31 6.36 0.28
N ALA A 200 -1.39 7.02 0.70
CA ALA A 200 -2.20 6.56 1.83
C ALA A 200 -2.92 5.24 1.51
N ASN A 201 -3.36 5.04 0.27
CA ASN A 201 -3.93 3.79 -0.20
C ASN A 201 -2.91 2.65 -0.09
N LEU A 202 -1.69 2.86 -0.59
CA LEU A 202 -0.65 1.83 -0.57
C LEU A 202 -0.13 1.59 0.84
N MET A 203 0.00 2.61 1.68
CA MET A 203 0.30 2.42 3.10
C MET A 203 -0.75 1.57 3.79
N ALA A 204 -2.05 1.86 3.58
CA ALA A 204 -3.14 1.07 4.14
C ALA A 204 -3.09 -0.38 3.67
N TYR A 205 -2.83 -0.59 2.39
CA TYR A 205 -2.74 -1.92 1.79
C TYR A 205 -1.57 -2.73 2.34
N GLY A 206 -0.39 -2.12 2.46
CA GLY A 206 0.80 -2.76 3.02
C GLY A 206 0.61 -3.16 4.49
N GLU A 207 0.07 -2.28 5.30
CA GLU A 207 -0.20 -2.51 6.73
C GLU A 207 -1.29 -3.57 6.95
N GLN A 208 -2.38 -3.50 6.21
CA GLN A 208 -3.47 -4.48 6.32
C GLN A 208 -2.98 -5.87 5.96
N ARG A 209 -2.30 -6.05 4.83
CA ARG A 209 -1.81 -7.36 4.38
C ARG A 209 -0.77 -7.97 5.31
N THR A 210 0.10 -7.14 5.88
CA THR A 210 1.21 -7.62 6.73
C THR A 210 0.76 -7.86 8.16
N GLY A 211 0.00 -6.93 8.74
CA GLY A 211 -0.31 -6.94 10.16
C GLY A 211 -1.73 -7.36 10.52
N TYR A 212 -2.68 -7.25 9.55
CA TYR A 212 -4.10 -7.43 9.80
C TYR A 212 -4.82 -8.16 8.66
N PRO A 213 -4.28 -9.31 8.15
CA PRO A 213 -4.81 -9.96 6.95
C PRO A 213 -6.28 -10.39 7.06
N ASP A 214 -6.75 -10.69 8.26
CA ASP A 214 -8.12 -11.11 8.54
C ASP A 214 -9.08 -9.94 8.82
N CYS A 215 -8.61 -8.69 8.82
CA CYS A 215 -9.43 -7.51 9.03
C CYS A 215 -10.19 -7.16 7.74
N SER A 216 -11.49 -7.38 7.74
CA SER A 216 -12.35 -7.15 6.57
C SER A 216 -12.61 -5.67 6.26
N ALA A 217 -12.47 -4.77 7.25
CA ALA A 217 -12.59 -3.32 7.07
C ALA A 217 -11.48 -2.62 7.86
N PHE A 218 -10.51 -2.09 7.15
CA PHE A 218 -9.32 -1.43 7.67
C PHE A 218 -9.23 0.00 7.11
N ALA A 219 -8.90 0.96 7.96
CA ALA A 219 -8.65 2.34 7.54
C ALA A 219 -7.31 2.82 8.10
N LEU A 220 -6.51 3.46 7.25
CA LEU A 220 -5.29 4.15 7.63
C LEU A 220 -5.42 5.63 7.33
N ILE A 221 -5.04 6.47 8.29
CA ILE A 221 -5.01 7.93 8.16
C ILE A 221 -3.55 8.38 8.15
N LYS A 222 -3.08 8.85 7.01
CA LYS A 222 -1.75 9.46 6.86
C LYS A 222 -1.83 10.92 7.24
N VAL A 223 -1.02 11.34 8.22
CA VAL A 223 -0.92 12.74 8.66
C VAL A 223 0.54 13.21 8.55
N SER A 224 0.86 13.80 7.41
CA SER A 224 2.19 14.34 7.08
C SER A 224 2.05 15.77 6.55
N THR A 225 2.64 16.13 5.42
CA THR A 225 2.46 17.44 4.76
C THR A 225 0.98 17.75 4.53
N GLY A 226 0.18 16.75 4.20
CA GLY A 226 -1.28 16.78 4.10
C GLY A 226 -1.94 15.78 5.04
N ILE A 227 -3.23 15.53 4.81
CA ILE A 227 -4.01 14.47 5.46
C ILE A 227 -4.73 13.69 4.36
N GLY A 228 -4.55 12.40 4.33
CA GLY A 228 -5.24 11.47 3.44
C GLY A 228 -5.64 10.20 4.19
N ALA A 229 -6.53 9.41 3.63
CA ALA A 229 -6.88 8.10 4.15
C ALA A 229 -6.81 7.04 3.06
N GLY A 230 -6.35 5.84 3.44
CA GLY A 230 -6.51 4.64 2.65
C GLY A 230 -7.49 3.69 3.33
N VAL A 231 -8.41 3.14 2.57
CA VAL A 231 -9.44 2.22 3.04
C VAL A 231 -9.27 0.88 2.35
N VAL A 232 -9.20 -0.19 3.14
CA VAL A 232 -9.14 -1.56 2.62
C VAL A 232 -10.37 -2.33 3.10
N VAL A 233 -11.13 -2.87 2.15
CA VAL A 233 -12.33 -3.68 2.42
C VAL A 233 -12.14 -5.04 1.78
N ASP A 234 -12.33 -6.09 2.57
CA ASP A 234 -12.16 -7.50 2.14
C ASP A 234 -10.82 -7.76 1.41
N GLY A 235 -9.74 -7.14 1.91
CA GLY A 235 -8.39 -7.28 1.37
C GLY A 235 -8.11 -6.49 0.09
N ALA A 236 -9.03 -5.63 -0.37
CA ALA A 236 -8.86 -4.78 -1.54
C ALA A 236 -8.93 -3.29 -1.17
N VAL A 237 -8.09 -2.47 -1.79
CA VAL A 237 -8.15 -1.00 -1.62
C VAL A 237 -9.46 -0.47 -2.19
N TYR A 238 -10.23 0.24 -1.36
CA TYR A 238 -11.45 0.91 -1.79
C TYR A 238 -11.11 2.32 -2.29
N ARG A 239 -11.22 2.54 -3.60
CA ARG A 239 -10.85 3.78 -4.26
C ARG A 239 -12.03 4.68 -4.60
N GLY A 240 -13.27 4.21 -4.39
CA GLY A 240 -14.46 4.88 -4.92
C GLY A 240 -14.57 4.71 -6.44
N ILE A 241 -15.33 5.61 -7.08
CA ILE A 241 -15.60 5.51 -8.52
C ILE A 241 -14.46 6.07 -9.39
N ASP A 242 -13.70 7.05 -8.85
CA ASP A 242 -12.70 7.82 -9.59
C ASP A 242 -11.36 7.97 -8.85
N GLY A 243 -11.15 7.23 -7.76
CA GLY A 243 -9.95 7.31 -6.94
C GLY A 243 -10.02 8.31 -5.80
N GLY A 244 -11.15 9.03 -5.62
CA GLY A 244 -11.31 10.07 -4.59
C GLY A 244 -11.68 9.57 -3.19
N ALA A 245 -11.86 8.27 -2.99
CA ALA A 245 -12.12 7.75 -1.65
C ALA A 245 -10.90 7.95 -0.75
N GLY A 246 -11.10 8.58 0.41
CA GLY A 246 -10.01 8.86 1.34
C GLY A 246 -9.54 10.31 1.39
N ASP A 247 -10.07 11.22 0.58
CA ASP A 247 -9.74 12.65 0.56
C ASP A 247 -10.27 13.42 1.78
N ILE A 248 -10.19 12.80 2.96
CA ILE A 248 -10.71 13.37 4.22
C ILE A 248 -10.03 14.66 4.65
N GLY A 249 -8.81 14.91 4.17
CA GLY A 249 -8.07 16.14 4.42
C GLY A 249 -8.75 17.39 3.88
N HIS A 250 -9.70 17.24 2.94
CA HIS A 250 -10.43 18.34 2.33
C HIS A 250 -11.86 18.50 2.87
N ILE A 251 -12.24 17.70 3.88
CA ILE A 251 -13.48 17.93 4.65
C ILE A 251 -13.35 19.27 5.38
N ARG A 252 -14.38 20.11 5.25
CA ARG A 252 -14.42 21.41 5.95
C ARG A 252 -14.72 21.22 7.42
N VAL A 253 -13.93 21.90 8.25
CA VAL A 253 -14.11 21.92 9.70
C VAL A 253 -14.42 23.35 10.18
N PRO A 254 -15.28 23.54 11.19
CA PRO A 254 -15.66 24.86 11.66
C PRO A 254 -14.49 25.69 12.20
N GLU A 255 -13.61 25.02 12.96
CA GLU A 255 -12.41 25.67 13.51
C GLU A 255 -11.36 25.85 12.41
N GLY A 256 -11.22 27.08 11.96
CA GLY A 256 -10.30 27.45 10.88
C GLY A 256 -11.00 27.64 9.54
N ALA A 257 -12.27 28.05 9.57
CA ALA A 257 -13.06 28.37 8.37
C ALA A 257 -12.33 29.30 7.39
N ASP A 258 -11.46 30.20 7.90
CA ASP A 258 -10.67 31.16 7.12
C ASP A 258 -9.29 30.62 6.69
N ALA A 259 -8.90 29.40 7.11
CA ALA A 259 -7.61 28.82 6.77
C ALA A 259 -7.59 28.37 5.30
N LEU A 260 -6.72 28.98 4.49
CA LEU A 260 -6.55 28.65 3.09
C LEU A 260 -5.83 27.31 2.94
N CYS A 261 -6.46 26.38 2.24
CA CYS A 261 -5.87 25.10 1.89
C CYS A 261 -5.08 25.18 0.57
N LYS A 262 -4.08 24.29 0.40
CA LYS A 262 -3.34 24.16 -0.88
C LYS A 262 -4.23 23.76 -2.06
N CYS A 263 -5.41 23.15 -1.82
CA CYS A 263 -6.39 22.87 -2.87
C CYS A 263 -7.17 24.10 -3.37
N GLY A 264 -6.89 25.28 -2.81
CA GLY A 264 -7.57 26.53 -3.13
C GLY A 264 -8.86 26.81 -2.35
N SER A 265 -9.36 25.86 -1.56
CA SER A 265 -10.53 26.02 -0.72
C SER A 265 -10.15 26.50 0.69
N TYR A 266 -11.14 26.96 1.45
CA TYR A 266 -10.99 27.40 2.85
C TYR A 266 -11.59 26.37 3.81
N GLY A 267 -11.02 26.31 5.02
CA GLY A 267 -11.55 25.52 6.12
C GLY A 267 -11.32 24.02 6.03
N CYS A 268 -10.45 23.54 5.13
CA CYS A 268 -10.13 22.12 5.03
C CYS A 268 -9.42 21.61 6.29
N LEU A 269 -9.69 20.37 6.71
CA LEU A 269 -9.01 19.70 7.83
C LEU A 269 -7.47 19.76 7.68
N ALA A 270 -6.95 19.52 6.49
CA ALA A 270 -5.51 19.57 6.22
C ALA A 270 -4.90 20.98 6.41
N ALA A 271 -5.69 22.05 6.23
CA ALA A 271 -5.22 23.40 6.46
C ALA A 271 -4.98 23.73 7.93
N VAL A 272 -5.59 22.99 8.87
CA VAL A 272 -5.56 23.26 10.31
C VAL A 272 -4.95 22.14 11.16
N ALA A 273 -4.83 20.92 10.63
CA ALA A 273 -4.43 19.74 11.40
C ALA A 273 -3.34 18.88 10.76
N SER A 274 -2.84 19.23 9.55
CA SER A 274 -1.70 18.52 8.93
C SER A 274 -0.38 18.86 9.62
N GLY A 275 0.67 18.07 9.33
CA GLY A 275 2.04 18.34 9.80
C GLY A 275 2.54 19.70 9.36
N ARG A 276 2.20 20.13 8.13
CA ARG A 276 2.50 21.48 7.65
C ARG A 276 1.78 22.57 8.48
N ALA A 277 0.50 22.37 8.79
CA ALA A 277 -0.26 23.34 9.59
C ALA A 277 0.32 23.46 11.01
N VAL A 278 0.74 22.34 11.61
CA VAL A 278 1.42 22.32 12.91
C VAL A 278 2.79 23.02 12.83
N ALA A 279 3.60 22.75 11.80
CA ALA A 279 4.89 23.41 11.59
C ALA A 279 4.73 24.93 11.47
N GLN A 280 3.74 25.40 10.70
CA GLN A 280 3.45 26.83 10.58
C GLN A 280 3.11 27.45 11.93
N ARG A 281 2.22 26.83 12.72
CA ARG A 281 1.86 27.33 14.06
C ARG A 281 3.04 27.33 15.05
N LEU A 282 3.93 26.34 14.94
CA LEU A 282 5.18 26.35 15.72
C LEU A 282 6.05 27.55 15.38
N THR A 283 6.21 27.84 14.09
CA THR A 283 7.00 28.99 13.61
C THR A 283 6.37 30.32 14.10
N GLU A 284 5.03 30.45 14.05
CA GLU A 284 4.29 31.60 14.59
C GLU A 284 4.48 31.76 16.11
N ALA A 285 4.68 30.62 16.83
CA ALA A 285 5.01 30.61 18.26
C ALA A 285 6.50 30.80 18.57
N GLY A 286 7.34 31.07 17.55
CA GLY A 286 8.79 31.27 17.71
C GLY A 286 9.61 30.00 17.78
N VAL A 287 9.04 28.84 17.43
CA VAL A 287 9.74 27.55 17.35
C VAL A 287 9.99 27.21 15.88
N PRO A 288 11.24 27.19 15.40
CA PRO A 288 11.52 26.92 13.98
C PRO A 288 11.05 25.54 13.56
N ALA A 289 10.14 25.47 12.57
CA ALA A 289 9.69 24.25 11.94
C ALA A 289 9.14 24.57 10.54
N THR A 290 9.61 23.88 9.52
CA THR A 290 9.26 24.11 8.11
C THR A 290 8.48 22.95 7.49
N SER A 291 8.50 21.79 8.14
CA SER A 291 7.96 20.53 7.63
C SER A 291 7.35 19.65 8.72
N GLY A 292 6.58 18.64 8.32
CA GLY A 292 6.11 17.60 9.23
C GLY A 292 7.26 16.82 9.88
N SER A 293 8.37 16.64 9.17
CA SER A 293 9.57 15.99 9.72
C SER A 293 10.16 16.78 10.88
N ASP A 294 10.23 18.12 10.78
CA ASP A 294 10.72 18.97 11.89
C ASP A 294 9.77 18.84 13.10
N VAL A 295 8.47 18.78 12.86
CA VAL A 295 7.49 18.55 13.94
C VAL A 295 7.72 17.19 14.59
N ARG A 296 7.97 16.14 13.82
CA ARG A 296 8.27 14.79 14.33
C ARG A 296 9.51 14.81 15.23
N GLU A 297 10.56 15.50 14.84
CA GLU A 297 11.79 15.65 15.63
C GLU A 297 11.52 16.40 16.94
N LEU A 298 10.76 17.50 16.90
CA LEU A 298 10.36 18.26 18.09
C LEU A 298 9.49 17.42 19.04
N LEU A 299 8.60 16.60 18.49
CA LEU A 299 7.79 15.66 19.27
C LEU A 299 8.64 14.57 19.93
N ALA A 300 9.63 14.02 19.21
CA ALA A 300 10.58 13.06 19.74
C ALA A 300 11.44 13.65 20.87
N ALA A 301 11.79 14.94 20.75
CA ALA A 301 12.48 15.69 21.79
C ALA A 301 11.60 16.14 22.97
N GLY A 302 10.29 15.86 22.91
CA GLY A 302 9.32 16.25 23.95
C GLY A 302 9.06 17.75 24.04
N HIS A 303 9.24 18.51 22.95
CA HIS A 303 9.03 19.98 22.96
C HIS A 303 7.58 20.33 23.36
N PRO A 304 7.36 21.11 24.44
CA PRO A 304 6.02 21.31 25.01
C PRO A 304 4.99 21.87 24.02
N GLU A 305 5.38 22.85 23.20
CA GLU A 305 4.48 23.47 22.24
C GLU A 305 4.17 22.50 21.07
N ALA A 306 5.13 21.70 20.62
CA ALA A 306 4.89 20.68 19.61
C ALA A 306 3.90 19.61 20.13
N VAL A 307 4.09 19.17 21.37
CA VAL A 307 3.17 18.21 22.03
C VAL A 307 1.75 18.77 22.11
N ARG A 308 1.62 20.03 22.55
CA ARG A 308 0.31 20.71 22.66
C ARG A 308 -0.38 20.82 21.29
N LEU A 309 0.34 21.32 20.28
CA LEU A 309 -0.21 21.52 18.93
C LEU A 309 -0.54 20.22 18.24
N ALA A 310 0.28 19.17 18.42
CA ALA A 310 -0.03 17.85 17.89
C ALA A 310 -1.28 17.24 18.50
N ARG A 311 -1.48 17.38 19.83
CA ARG A 311 -2.71 16.94 20.50
C ARG A 311 -3.93 17.69 20.00
N ASP A 312 -3.83 19.02 19.83
CA ASP A 312 -4.91 19.85 19.28
C ASP A 312 -5.27 19.42 17.84
N ALA A 313 -4.25 19.18 17.01
CA ALA A 313 -4.45 18.65 15.65
C ALA A 313 -5.12 17.27 15.68
N GLY A 314 -4.68 16.39 16.60
CA GLY A 314 -5.29 15.08 16.82
C GLY A 314 -6.76 15.17 17.19
N ARG A 315 -7.17 16.11 18.02
CA ARG A 315 -8.58 16.33 18.38
C ARG A 315 -9.43 16.68 17.16
N ARG A 316 -8.95 17.60 16.31
CA ARG A 316 -9.66 17.98 15.08
C ARG A 316 -9.81 16.81 14.11
N VAL A 317 -8.74 16.03 13.95
CA VAL A 317 -8.79 14.81 13.14
C VAL A 317 -9.74 13.79 13.76
N GLY A 318 -9.71 13.60 15.09
CA GLY A 318 -10.59 12.69 15.83
C GLY A 318 -12.09 13.02 15.66
N GLU A 319 -12.45 14.29 15.55
CA GLU A 319 -13.83 14.72 15.29
C GLU A 319 -14.30 14.25 13.91
N VAL A 320 -13.50 14.45 12.86
CA VAL A 320 -13.79 13.95 11.51
C VAL A 320 -13.82 12.42 11.47
N LEU A 321 -12.89 11.77 12.18
CA LEU A 321 -12.81 10.31 12.23
C LEU A 321 -14.01 9.67 12.92
N ALA A 322 -14.72 10.36 13.81
CA ALA A 322 -15.99 9.88 14.36
C ALA A 322 -17.03 9.63 13.26
N THR A 323 -17.08 10.50 12.24
CA THR A 323 -17.93 10.29 11.06
C THR A 323 -17.44 9.13 10.20
N VAL A 324 -16.13 9.06 9.95
CA VAL A 324 -15.51 7.97 9.16
C VAL A 324 -15.77 6.61 9.82
N VAL A 325 -15.56 6.50 11.14
CA VAL A 325 -15.81 5.27 11.91
C VAL A 325 -17.29 4.90 11.91
N THR A 326 -18.18 5.87 11.98
CA THR A 326 -19.63 5.61 11.93
C THR A 326 -20.06 5.10 10.56
N LEU A 327 -19.46 5.62 9.49
CA LEU A 327 -19.80 5.26 8.11
C LEU A 327 -19.20 3.91 7.70
N LEU A 328 -17.89 3.68 7.96
CA LEU A 328 -17.15 2.51 7.51
C LEU A 328 -17.17 1.36 8.51
N ASN A 329 -17.36 1.65 9.79
CA ASN A 329 -17.30 0.71 10.91
C ASN A 329 -16.05 -0.22 10.85
N PRO A 330 -14.83 0.32 10.75
CA PRO A 330 -13.63 -0.48 10.58
C PRO A 330 -13.28 -1.25 11.86
N GLY A 331 -12.65 -2.42 11.70
CA GLY A 331 -12.06 -3.15 12.84
C GLY A 331 -10.77 -2.49 13.33
N VAL A 332 -10.01 -1.89 12.41
CA VAL A 332 -8.76 -1.18 12.71
C VAL A 332 -8.77 0.21 12.07
N LEU A 333 -8.45 1.22 12.88
CA LEU A 333 -8.15 2.58 12.46
C LEU A 333 -6.68 2.87 12.78
N MET A 334 -5.85 2.93 11.78
CA MET A 334 -4.42 3.16 11.93
C MET A 334 -4.05 4.62 11.65
N ILE A 335 -3.20 5.19 12.49
CA ILE A 335 -2.63 6.52 12.27
C ILE A 335 -1.18 6.38 11.83
N ALA A 336 -0.81 7.03 10.74
CA ALA A 336 0.52 7.00 10.15
C ALA A 336 1.00 8.41 9.75
N GLY A 337 2.27 8.54 9.39
CA GLY A 337 2.90 9.79 8.98
C GLY A 337 3.58 10.53 10.13
N ASP A 338 4.02 11.76 9.86
CA ASP A 338 4.90 12.54 10.75
C ASP A 338 4.29 12.83 12.13
N LEU A 339 2.97 12.98 12.21
CA LEU A 339 2.29 13.28 13.46
C LEU A 339 1.80 12.03 14.22
N ALA A 340 2.08 10.82 13.75
CA ALA A 340 1.56 9.57 14.33
C ALA A 340 2.12 9.21 15.72
N GLY A 341 2.49 10.21 16.53
CA GLY A 341 2.99 10.05 17.89
C GLY A 341 1.89 10.04 18.96
N THR A 342 2.29 9.69 20.19
CA THR A 342 1.38 9.61 21.36
C THR A 342 0.53 10.85 21.58
N PRO A 343 1.06 12.11 21.48
CA PRO A 343 0.24 13.30 21.71
C PRO A 343 -0.92 13.41 20.71
N PHE A 344 -0.63 13.20 19.43
CA PHE A 344 -1.63 13.25 18.37
C PHE A 344 -2.69 12.15 18.56
N LEU A 345 -2.25 10.91 18.79
CA LEU A 345 -3.15 9.78 19.01
C LEU A 345 -4.05 9.96 20.23
N THR A 346 -3.52 10.58 21.29
CA THR A 346 -4.33 10.95 22.46
C THR A 346 -5.44 11.90 22.07
N GLY A 347 -5.14 12.97 21.31
CA GLY A 347 -6.13 13.91 20.81
C GLY A 347 -7.18 13.24 19.91
N VAL A 348 -6.75 12.35 19.00
CA VAL A 348 -7.67 11.58 18.17
C VAL A 348 -8.65 10.78 19.02
N ARG A 349 -8.15 10.01 19.98
CA ARG A 349 -8.99 9.16 20.85
C ARG A 349 -9.98 9.97 21.69
N GLU A 350 -9.57 11.14 22.18
CA GLU A 350 -10.43 12.01 22.98
C GLU A 350 -11.72 12.36 22.23
N LEU A 351 -11.62 12.86 21.01
CA LEU A 351 -12.80 13.31 20.26
C LEU A 351 -13.52 12.17 19.54
N LEU A 352 -12.76 11.19 19.02
CA LEU A 352 -13.35 10.03 18.37
C LEU A 352 -14.33 9.30 19.30
N TYR A 353 -13.88 8.91 20.50
CA TYR A 353 -14.73 8.16 21.43
C TYR A 353 -15.82 9.01 22.08
N GLN A 354 -15.63 10.33 22.15
CA GLN A 354 -16.66 11.24 22.64
C GLN A 354 -17.80 11.42 21.63
N ARG A 355 -17.49 11.39 20.31
CA ARG A 355 -18.42 11.72 19.23
C ARG A 355 -19.04 10.51 18.56
N ALA A 356 -18.29 9.40 18.44
CA ALA A 356 -18.78 8.18 17.83
C ALA A 356 -19.72 7.41 18.77
N LEU A 357 -20.67 6.70 18.17
CA LEU A 357 -21.56 5.82 18.93
C LEU A 357 -20.79 4.62 19.52
N PRO A 358 -21.09 4.20 20.76
CA PRO A 358 -20.43 3.04 21.39
C PRO A 358 -20.47 1.76 20.53
N ARG A 359 -21.55 1.57 19.76
CA ARG A 359 -21.67 0.42 18.85
C ARG A 359 -20.59 0.44 17.76
N SER A 360 -20.27 1.62 17.21
CA SER A 360 -19.29 1.78 16.12
C SER A 360 -17.84 1.64 16.61
N THR A 361 -17.62 1.84 17.91
CA THR A 361 -16.28 1.77 18.53
C THR A 361 -16.04 0.52 19.36
N ALA A 362 -17.06 -0.35 19.58
CA ALA A 362 -17.00 -1.49 20.47
C ALA A 362 -15.89 -2.52 20.11
N ARG A 363 -15.54 -2.63 18.83
CA ARG A 363 -14.50 -3.54 18.33
C ARG A 363 -13.38 -2.79 17.60
N LEU A 364 -13.37 -1.46 17.66
CA LEU A 364 -12.41 -0.63 16.98
C LEU A 364 -11.07 -0.63 17.71
N GLU A 365 -10.01 -1.01 17.00
CA GLU A 365 -8.64 -0.81 17.44
C GLU A 365 -8.07 0.47 16.81
N VAL A 366 -7.65 1.43 17.64
CA VAL A 366 -6.99 2.66 17.19
C VAL A 366 -5.50 2.52 17.48
N VAL A 367 -4.70 2.38 16.43
CA VAL A 367 -3.28 2.02 16.50
C VAL A 367 -2.40 2.94 15.64
N THR A 368 -1.07 2.81 15.78
CA THR A 368 -0.11 3.46 14.91
C THR A 368 0.49 2.46 13.92
N SER A 369 1.03 2.98 12.80
CA SER A 369 1.71 2.19 11.78
C SER A 369 2.80 1.29 12.39
N ARG A 370 2.87 0.03 11.93
CA ARG A 370 3.88 -0.95 12.32
C ARG A 370 5.04 -1.02 11.32
N LEU A 371 4.74 -0.87 10.04
CA LEU A 371 5.73 -0.85 8.96
C LEU A 371 6.46 0.50 8.88
N GLY A 372 5.89 1.54 9.51
CA GLY A 372 6.46 2.89 9.52
C GLY A 372 6.66 3.41 8.10
N GLU A 373 7.88 3.83 7.82
CA GLU A 373 8.24 4.42 6.53
C GLU A 373 8.31 3.40 5.37
N ARG A 374 8.24 2.11 5.64
CA ARG A 374 8.18 1.05 4.61
C ARG A 374 6.74 0.71 4.17
N ALA A 375 5.73 1.27 4.82
CA ALA A 375 4.33 0.89 4.56
C ALA A 375 3.92 1.12 3.09
N GLY A 376 4.31 2.27 2.51
CA GLY A 376 4.06 2.57 1.09
C GLY A 376 4.78 1.61 0.14
N LEU A 377 6.06 1.30 0.41
CA LEU A 377 6.82 0.33 -0.39
C LEU A 377 6.20 -1.07 -0.36
N MET A 378 5.82 -1.54 0.84
CA MET A 378 5.19 -2.85 1.00
C MET A 378 3.85 -2.92 0.27
N GLY A 379 3.06 -1.84 0.34
CA GLY A 379 1.81 -1.74 -0.40
C GLY A 379 2.00 -1.68 -1.92
N ALA A 380 3.01 -0.93 -2.38
CA ALA A 380 3.34 -0.83 -3.80
C ALA A 380 3.77 -2.19 -4.38
N GLY A 381 4.62 -2.92 -3.65
CA GLY A 381 5.02 -4.29 -4.02
C GLY A 381 3.84 -5.26 -4.02
N ALA A 382 3.03 -5.23 -2.97
CA ALA A 382 1.85 -6.07 -2.86
C ALA A 382 0.82 -5.80 -3.98
N LEU A 383 0.64 -4.54 -4.38
CA LEU A 383 -0.23 -4.16 -5.50
C LEU A 383 0.22 -4.82 -6.81
N VAL A 384 1.52 -4.81 -7.10
CA VAL A 384 2.08 -5.46 -8.28
C VAL A 384 1.85 -6.97 -8.25
N VAL A 385 2.17 -7.62 -7.13
CA VAL A 385 2.00 -9.07 -6.96
C VAL A 385 0.52 -9.46 -7.12
N GLU A 386 -0.41 -8.72 -6.50
CA GLU A 386 -1.83 -9.01 -6.61
C GLU A 386 -2.35 -8.84 -8.04
N HIS A 387 -1.94 -7.77 -8.72
CA HIS A 387 -2.31 -7.52 -10.12
C HIS A 387 -1.80 -8.63 -11.05
N LEU A 388 -0.53 -9.04 -10.92
CA LEU A 388 0.07 -10.01 -11.83
C LEU A 388 -0.42 -11.45 -11.62
N TYR A 389 -0.77 -11.79 -10.37
CA TYR A 389 -1.20 -13.13 -9.98
C TYR A 389 -2.69 -13.21 -9.62
N ALA A 390 -3.49 -12.20 -10.03
CA ALA A 390 -4.94 -12.29 -10.06
C ALA A 390 -5.38 -13.44 -10.99
N PRO A 391 -6.44 -14.19 -10.65
CA PRO A 391 -6.87 -15.38 -11.43
C PRO A 391 -6.99 -15.12 -12.94
N GLU A 392 -7.57 -13.99 -13.32
CA GLU A 392 -7.79 -13.59 -14.72
C GLU A 392 -6.46 -13.33 -15.44
N ARG A 393 -5.53 -12.62 -14.77
CA ARG A 393 -4.20 -12.28 -15.31
C ARG A 393 -3.29 -13.50 -15.44
N VAL A 394 -3.41 -14.45 -14.53
CA VAL A 394 -2.65 -15.71 -14.59
C VAL A 394 -2.93 -16.46 -15.89
N GLU A 395 -4.20 -16.57 -16.31
CA GLU A 395 -4.55 -17.24 -17.56
C GLU A 395 -3.96 -16.49 -18.78
N GLU A 396 -4.09 -15.16 -18.84
CA GLU A 396 -3.50 -14.34 -19.90
C GLU A 396 -1.96 -14.53 -19.99
N ARG A 397 -1.28 -14.53 -18.86
CA ARG A 397 0.18 -14.69 -18.77
C ARG A 397 0.64 -16.10 -19.13
N LEU A 398 -0.11 -17.14 -18.74
CA LEU A 398 0.19 -18.52 -19.17
C LEU A 398 0.06 -18.65 -20.67
N LEU A 399 -0.96 -18.06 -21.28
CA LEU A 399 -1.12 -18.04 -22.74
C LEU A 399 0.04 -17.31 -23.43
N ALA A 400 0.48 -16.18 -22.90
CA ALA A 400 1.63 -15.44 -23.43
C ALA A 400 2.94 -16.24 -23.35
N LEU A 401 3.08 -17.17 -22.37
CA LEU A 401 4.19 -18.11 -22.25
C LEU A 401 4.04 -19.36 -23.13
N GLY A 402 2.97 -19.48 -23.89
CA GLY A 402 2.67 -20.69 -24.69
C GLY A 402 2.26 -21.91 -23.85
N LEU A 403 1.69 -21.68 -22.67
CA LEU A 403 1.33 -22.70 -21.70
C LEU A 403 -0.20 -22.88 -21.57
#